data_9abafb5832dca50fd14fe17df358e12f
#
_entry.id   9abafb5832dca50fd14fe17df358e12f
#
_cell.length_a   1.000
_cell.length_b   1.000
_cell.length_c   1.000
_cell.angle_alpha   90.00
_cell.angle_beta   90.00
_cell.angle_gamma   90.00
#
_symmetry.space_group_name_H-M   'P 1'
#
loop_
_entity.id
_entity.type
_entity.pdbx_description
1 polymer ?
#
loop_
_entity_poly.entity_id
_entity_poly.type
_entity_poly.pdbx_seq_one_letter_code
_entity_poly.pdbx_strand_id
1 'polypeptide(L)'
;RGTDIDFGSLTSEYLKYLVKNKNVELNYLTEVFDLNKLDNNNWSVHLNKDGKRKTLVAKYIFLGAGGKSITLLQKSKIPEGKLFGGFPVSGKWLICENNELTTQHNAKVYGKAALGSPPMSVPHLDARWINGERYLLFGPFAGSTTKFLKEGSVFDFFNSLKINNILPAVDV
;
A
#
# COMPACT_ATOMS: atom_id res chain seq x y z
N ARG A 1 -18.59 21.10 -4.03
CA ARG A 1 -18.00 20.50 -5.24
C ARG A 1 -16.79 19.69 -4.83
N GLY A 2 -16.65 18.46 -5.32
CA GLY A 2 -15.48 17.62 -5.16
C GLY A 2 -14.57 17.70 -6.39
N THR A 3 -13.33 17.26 -6.24
CA THR A 3 -12.37 17.14 -7.32
C THR A 3 -11.83 15.72 -7.31
N ASP A 4 -11.79 15.09 -8.47
CA ASP A 4 -11.08 13.84 -8.65
C ASP A 4 -9.62 14.13 -9.01
N ILE A 5 -8.71 13.30 -8.49
CA ILE A 5 -7.27 13.43 -8.72
C ILE A 5 -6.75 12.08 -9.19
N ASP A 6 -6.05 12.06 -10.31
CA ASP A 6 -5.23 10.94 -10.72
C ASP A 6 -3.95 10.90 -9.86
N PHE A 7 -4.00 10.15 -8.77
CA PHE A 7 -2.88 10.02 -7.83
C PHE A 7 -1.66 9.35 -8.46
N GLY A 8 -1.82 8.51 -9.47
CA GLY A 8 -0.71 7.90 -10.19
C GLY A 8 0.10 8.94 -10.94
N SER A 9 -0.58 9.76 -11.74
CA SER A 9 0.03 10.86 -12.48
C SER A 9 0.63 11.90 -11.54
N LEU A 10 -0.10 12.30 -10.49
CA LEU A 10 0.41 13.23 -9.47
C LEU A 10 1.70 12.72 -8.81
N THR A 11 1.72 11.46 -8.40
CA THR A 11 2.90 10.84 -7.78
C THR A 11 4.08 10.85 -8.75
N SER A 12 3.86 10.48 -10.01
CA SER A 12 4.90 10.49 -11.04
C SER A 12 5.53 11.86 -11.24
N GLU A 13 4.70 12.90 -11.36
CA GLU A 13 5.17 14.28 -11.52
C GLU A 13 5.90 14.79 -10.26
N TYR A 14 5.39 14.43 -9.07
CA TYR A 14 6.04 14.79 -7.82
C TYR A 14 7.43 14.15 -7.67
N LEU A 15 7.56 12.88 -8.02
CA LEU A 15 8.85 12.18 -8.01
C LEU A 15 9.84 12.78 -9.03
N LYS A 16 9.40 13.10 -10.23
CA LYS A 16 10.23 13.81 -11.23
C LYS A 16 10.75 15.14 -10.67
N TYR A 17 9.87 15.93 -10.03
CA TYR A 17 10.25 17.19 -9.40
C TYR A 17 11.29 16.99 -8.29
N LEU A 18 11.12 16.00 -7.42
CA LEU A 18 12.04 15.71 -6.32
C LEU A 18 13.43 15.32 -6.82
N VAL A 19 13.51 14.43 -7.80
CA VAL A 19 14.78 14.01 -8.41
C VAL A 19 15.51 15.21 -9.01
N LYS A 20 14.78 16.07 -9.74
CA LYS A 20 15.38 17.24 -10.40
C LYS A 20 15.87 18.31 -9.42
N ASN A 21 15.17 18.52 -8.31
CA ASN A 21 15.32 19.74 -7.51
C ASN A 21 15.77 19.51 -6.06
N LYS A 22 15.80 18.27 -5.55
CA LYS A 22 15.94 17.98 -4.11
C LYS A 22 17.01 16.94 -3.77
N ASN A 23 17.94 16.65 -4.67
CA ASN A 23 18.98 15.64 -4.46
C ASN A 23 18.41 14.28 -3.99
N VAL A 24 17.36 13.83 -4.68
CA VAL A 24 16.69 12.57 -4.43
C VAL A 24 17.10 11.57 -5.50
N GLU A 25 17.46 10.37 -5.08
CA GLU A 25 17.71 9.24 -5.97
C GLU A 25 16.54 8.26 -5.91
N LEU A 26 16.01 7.86 -7.07
CA LEU A 26 14.98 6.83 -7.19
C LEU A 26 15.59 5.53 -7.72
N ASN A 27 15.40 4.47 -6.96
CA ASN A 27 15.85 3.15 -7.35
C ASN A 27 14.64 2.23 -7.57
N TYR A 28 14.16 2.16 -8.81
CA TYR A 28 13.11 1.24 -9.22
C TYR A 28 13.61 -0.21 -9.31
N LEU A 29 12.67 -1.16 -9.23
CA LEU A 29 12.95 -2.60 -9.30
C LEU A 29 13.99 -3.04 -8.25
N THR A 30 13.99 -2.34 -7.11
CA THR A 30 14.93 -2.59 -6.02
C THR A 30 14.15 -2.93 -4.76
N GLU A 31 14.26 -4.17 -4.31
CA GLU A 31 13.59 -4.64 -3.11
C GLU A 31 14.45 -4.37 -1.87
N VAL A 32 13.86 -3.75 -0.85
CA VAL A 32 14.41 -3.75 0.51
C VAL A 32 13.98 -5.05 1.19
N PHE A 33 14.91 -5.95 1.47
CA PHE A 33 14.56 -7.24 2.04
C PHE A 33 14.93 -7.39 3.53
N ASP A 34 15.80 -6.53 4.07
CA ASP A 34 16.16 -6.55 5.49
C ASP A 34 16.62 -5.18 6.00
N LEU A 35 16.44 -4.94 7.30
CA LEU A 35 16.79 -3.71 7.99
C LEU A 35 17.41 -4.04 9.35
N ASN A 36 18.58 -3.49 9.67
CA ASN A 36 19.20 -3.67 10.95
C ASN A 36 19.69 -2.34 11.53
N LYS A 37 19.36 -2.08 12.80
CA LYS A 37 19.90 -0.93 13.51
C LYS A 37 21.36 -1.19 13.88
N LEU A 38 22.22 -0.21 13.64
CA LEU A 38 23.64 -0.25 13.98
C LEU A 38 23.91 0.45 15.32
N ASP A 39 25.04 0.14 15.97
CA ASP A 39 25.41 0.70 17.27
C ASP A 39 25.56 2.22 17.27
N ASN A 40 25.87 2.82 16.12
CA ASN A 40 26.00 4.27 15.95
C ASN A 40 24.66 4.97 15.62
N ASN A 41 23.54 4.34 15.93
CA ASN A 41 22.17 4.79 15.62
C ASN A 41 21.82 4.91 14.13
N ASN A 42 22.69 4.54 13.22
CA ASN A 42 22.37 4.41 11.81
C ASN A 42 21.63 3.10 11.53
N TRP A 43 21.21 2.92 10.30
CA TRP A 43 20.53 1.74 9.80
C TRP A 43 21.33 1.11 8.67
N SER A 44 21.48 -0.21 8.72
CA SER A 44 21.90 -1.01 7.56
C SER A 44 20.65 -1.44 6.80
N VAL A 45 20.57 -1.06 5.54
CA VAL A 45 19.44 -1.35 4.62
C VAL A 45 19.94 -2.32 3.57
N HIS A 46 19.37 -3.52 3.53
CA HIS A 46 19.76 -4.57 2.61
C HIS A 46 18.83 -4.59 1.39
N LEU A 47 19.41 -4.42 0.23
CA LEU A 47 18.75 -4.27 -1.06
C LEU A 47 19.02 -5.47 -1.97
N ASN A 48 18.02 -5.80 -2.79
CA ASN A 48 18.18 -6.73 -3.91
C ASN A 48 17.67 -6.07 -5.18
N LYS A 49 18.52 -6.00 -6.19
CA LYS A 49 18.15 -5.55 -7.54
C LYS A 49 18.69 -6.56 -8.54
N ASP A 50 17.80 -7.18 -9.31
CA ASP A 50 18.15 -8.16 -10.34
C ASP A 50 19.05 -9.29 -9.80
N GLY A 51 18.77 -9.79 -8.60
CA GLY A 51 19.55 -10.82 -7.93
C GLY A 51 20.86 -10.33 -7.28
N LYS A 52 21.24 -9.09 -7.50
CA LYS A 52 22.45 -8.48 -6.89
C LYS A 52 22.10 -7.84 -5.56
N ARG A 53 22.78 -8.29 -4.50
CA ARG A 53 22.62 -7.75 -3.16
C ARG A 53 23.54 -6.56 -2.92
N LYS A 54 23.01 -5.50 -2.30
CA LYS A 54 23.74 -4.31 -1.89
C LYS A 54 23.29 -3.89 -0.49
N THR A 55 24.19 -3.30 0.26
CA THR A 55 23.89 -2.72 1.58
C THR A 55 24.14 -1.21 1.52
N LEU A 56 23.19 -0.44 2.04
CA LEU A 56 23.31 1.00 2.25
C LEU A 56 23.28 1.29 3.75
N VAL A 57 23.89 2.40 4.14
CA VAL A 57 23.77 2.94 5.49
C VAL A 57 22.93 4.21 5.44
N ALA A 58 21.90 4.29 6.28
CA ALA A 58 21.00 5.42 6.38
C ALA A 58 20.91 5.92 7.81
N LYS A 59 20.80 7.24 7.99
CA LYS A 59 20.56 7.85 9.31
C LYS A 59 19.11 7.69 9.76
N TYR A 60 18.18 7.63 8.79
CA TYR A 60 16.74 7.55 9.02
C TYR A 60 16.09 6.70 7.93
N ILE A 61 15.02 5.97 8.29
CA ILE A 61 14.23 5.18 7.37
C ILE A 61 12.76 5.55 7.54
N PHE A 62 12.08 5.81 6.43
CA PHE A 62 10.63 5.91 6.36
C PHE A 62 10.06 4.68 5.64
N LEU A 63 9.19 3.92 6.32
CA LEU A 63 8.56 2.72 5.77
C LEU A 63 7.24 3.09 5.10
N GLY A 64 7.26 3.28 3.78
CA GLY A 64 6.09 3.55 2.96
C GLY A 64 5.75 2.37 2.02
N ALA A 65 5.98 1.13 2.45
CA ALA A 65 5.90 -0.06 1.60
C ALA A 65 4.50 -0.72 1.54
N GLY A 66 3.43 0.03 1.85
CA GLY A 66 2.07 -0.53 1.89
C GLY A 66 1.99 -1.72 2.84
N GLY A 67 1.36 -2.82 2.43
CA GLY A 67 1.25 -4.03 3.26
C GLY A 67 2.58 -4.65 3.68
N LYS A 68 3.66 -4.47 2.92
CA LYS A 68 5.01 -4.94 3.29
C LYS A 68 5.66 -4.11 4.40
N SER A 69 5.10 -2.96 4.78
CA SER A 69 5.62 -2.15 5.91
C SER A 69 5.65 -2.95 7.21
N ILE A 70 4.65 -3.80 7.48
CA ILE A 70 4.62 -4.66 8.67
C ILE A 70 5.81 -5.63 8.69
N THR A 71 6.09 -6.28 7.57
CA THR A 71 7.22 -7.20 7.46
C THR A 71 8.55 -6.49 7.68
N LEU A 72 8.74 -5.31 7.12
CA LEU A 72 9.95 -4.51 7.31
C LEU A 72 10.06 -3.98 8.75
N LEU A 73 8.94 -3.57 9.34
CA LEU A 73 8.89 -3.15 10.75
C LEU A 73 9.34 -4.29 11.68
N GLN A 74 8.84 -5.51 11.47
CA GLN A 74 9.26 -6.68 12.23
C GLN A 74 10.76 -7.00 12.05
N LYS A 75 11.29 -6.85 10.83
CA LYS A 75 12.71 -7.04 10.52
C LYS A 75 13.60 -5.98 11.18
N SER A 76 13.10 -4.77 11.34
CA SER A 76 13.84 -3.69 12.01
C SER A 76 14.14 -3.97 13.50
N LYS A 77 13.39 -4.91 14.10
CA LYS A 77 13.53 -5.33 15.52
C LYS A 77 13.38 -4.22 16.54
N ILE A 78 12.82 -3.06 16.18
CA ILE A 78 12.54 -2.02 17.15
C ILE A 78 11.49 -2.52 18.16
N PRO A 79 11.64 -2.20 19.47
CA PRO A 79 10.75 -2.70 20.51
C PRO A 79 9.28 -2.35 20.28
N GLU A 80 9.01 -1.15 19.80
CA GLU A 80 7.67 -0.61 19.53
C GLU A 80 6.96 -1.36 18.39
N GLY A 81 7.71 -2.01 17.50
CA GLY A 81 7.17 -2.78 16.36
C GLY A 81 6.65 -4.18 16.70
N LYS A 82 6.91 -4.68 17.92
CA LYS A 82 6.69 -6.10 18.29
C LYS A 82 5.22 -6.51 18.31
N LEU A 83 4.32 -5.59 18.69
CA LEU A 83 2.89 -5.89 18.85
C LEU A 83 2.07 -5.62 17.60
N PHE A 84 2.68 -5.07 16.54
CA PHE A 84 1.94 -4.77 15.31
C PHE A 84 1.76 -6.03 14.47
N GLY A 85 0.50 -6.29 14.14
CA GLY A 85 0.06 -7.26 13.16
C GLY A 85 -0.83 -6.58 12.12
N GLY A 86 -1.22 -7.29 11.09
CA GLY A 86 -2.15 -6.80 10.09
C GLY A 86 -2.92 -7.93 9.46
N PHE A 87 -4.22 -7.75 9.33
CA PHE A 87 -5.09 -8.66 8.61
C PHE A 87 -5.31 -8.11 7.19
N PRO A 88 -4.86 -8.81 6.14
CA PRO A 88 -4.98 -8.31 4.79
C PRO A 88 -6.41 -8.48 4.26
N VAL A 89 -7.03 -7.36 3.87
CA VAL A 89 -8.33 -7.34 3.22
C VAL A 89 -8.15 -6.92 1.77
N SER A 90 -8.75 -7.64 0.85
CA SER A 90 -8.78 -7.27 -0.56
C SER A 90 -10.08 -6.52 -0.91
N GLY A 91 -9.99 -5.57 -1.84
CA GLY A 91 -11.15 -4.93 -2.44
C GLY A 91 -11.16 -5.18 -3.93
N LYS A 92 -12.26 -5.73 -4.45
CA LYS A 92 -12.48 -5.90 -5.89
C LYS A 92 -13.42 -4.84 -6.40
N TRP A 93 -13.18 -4.37 -7.62
CA TRP A 93 -14.00 -3.37 -8.29
C TRP A 93 -14.53 -3.90 -9.60
N LEU A 94 -15.77 -3.61 -9.89
CA LEU A 94 -16.28 -3.67 -11.25
C LEU A 94 -15.91 -2.38 -11.96
N ILE A 95 -15.40 -2.48 -13.17
CA ILE A 95 -14.92 -1.35 -13.97
C ILE A 95 -15.77 -1.26 -15.22
N CYS A 96 -16.32 -0.07 -15.49
CA CYS A 96 -16.99 0.25 -16.73
C CYS A 96 -16.13 1.22 -17.54
N GLU A 97 -15.82 0.84 -18.77
CA GLU A 97 -15.00 1.58 -19.73
C GLU A 97 -15.86 2.20 -20.87
N ASN A 98 -17.17 2.04 -20.81
CA ASN A 98 -18.06 2.60 -21.82
C ASN A 98 -18.10 4.12 -21.72
N ASN A 99 -17.57 4.82 -22.71
CA ASN A 99 -17.43 6.28 -22.73
C ASN A 99 -18.77 7.02 -22.60
N GLU A 100 -19.85 6.48 -23.18
CA GLU A 100 -21.16 7.09 -23.07
C GLU A 100 -21.66 7.11 -21.62
N LEU A 101 -21.51 5.98 -20.92
CA LEU A 101 -21.89 5.85 -19.51
C LEU A 101 -20.96 6.65 -18.59
N THR A 102 -19.65 6.57 -18.82
CA THR A 102 -18.68 7.26 -17.96
C THR A 102 -18.81 8.78 -18.01
N THR A 103 -19.21 9.35 -19.14
CA THR A 103 -19.37 10.81 -19.28
C THR A 103 -20.66 11.33 -18.66
N GLN A 104 -21.67 10.50 -18.50
CA GLN A 104 -22.96 10.88 -17.89
C GLN A 104 -22.90 10.95 -16.36
N HIS A 105 -21.97 10.24 -15.72
CA HIS A 105 -21.86 10.15 -14.27
C HIS A 105 -20.72 11.01 -13.74
N ASN A 106 -21.04 12.06 -12.98
CA ASN A 106 -20.06 13.03 -12.47
C ASN A 106 -20.01 13.08 -10.93
N ALA A 107 -20.50 12.05 -10.26
CA ALA A 107 -20.61 12.03 -8.81
C ALA A 107 -19.94 10.78 -8.23
N LYS A 108 -19.68 10.84 -6.93
CA LYS A 108 -19.38 9.67 -6.11
C LYS A 108 -20.61 9.38 -5.26
N VAL A 109 -21.20 8.20 -5.45
CA VAL A 109 -22.43 7.79 -4.77
C VAL A 109 -22.13 6.66 -3.81
N TYR A 110 -22.39 6.90 -2.53
CA TYR A 110 -22.25 5.90 -1.48
C TYR A 110 -23.60 5.28 -1.13
N GLY A 111 -23.64 3.98 -0.95
CA GLY A 111 -24.75 3.32 -0.26
C GLY A 111 -24.74 3.67 1.23
N LYS A 112 -25.89 3.52 1.90
CA LYS A 112 -25.98 3.68 3.34
C LYS A 112 -25.65 2.35 4.02
N ALA A 113 -24.62 2.35 4.85
CA ALA A 113 -24.26 1.19 5.67
C ALA A 113 -25.26 1.02 6.83
N ALA A 114 -25.56 -0.22 7.22
CA ALA A 114 -26.27 -0.47 8.46
C ALA A 114 -25.42 -0.10 9.69
N LEU A 115 -26.04 0.20 10.81
CA LEU A 115 -25.32 0.44 12.07
C LEU A 115 -24.50 -0.80 12.45
N GLY A 116 -23.23 -0.58 12.81
CA GLY A 116 -22.32 -1.67 13.18
C GLY A 116 -21.72 -2.44 12.00
N SER A 117 -21.97 -2.00 10.75
CA SER A 117 -21.32 -2.61 9.59
C SER A 117 -19.82 -2.39 9.61
N PRO A 118 -19.02 -3.41 9.27
CA PRO A 118 -17.56 -3.25 9.17
C PRO A 118 -17.18 -2.27 8.07
N PRO A 119 -15.97 -1.68 8.12
CA PRO A 119 -15.45 -0.83 7.06
C PRO A 119 -15.54 -1.50 5.69
N MET A 120 -15.82 -0.71 4.63
CA MET A 120 -15.97 -1.19 3.24
C MET A 120 -17.08 -2.21 3.00
N SER A 121 -18.06 -2.30 3.88
CA SER A 121 -19.20 -3.23 3.73
C SER A 121 -20.19 -2.80 2.64
N VAL A 122 -20.16 -1.54 2.22
CA VAL A 122 -21.09 -0.99 1.22
C VAL A 122 -20.33 -0.52 -0.01
N PRO A 123 -20.57 -1.14 -1.18
CA PRO A 123 -20.03 -0.65 -2.43
C PRO A 123 -20.52 0.76 -2.76
N HIS A 124 -19.71 1.52 -3.47
CA HIS A 124 -20.07 2.83 -3.99
C HIS A 124 -19.75 2.93 -5.48
N LEU A 125 -20.43 3.80 -6.17
CA LEU A 125 -20.17 4.12 -7.57
C LEU A 125 -19.35 5.41 -7.64
N ASP A 126 -18.22 5.35 -8.33
CA ASP A 126 -17.24 6.42 -8.37
C ASP A 126 -16.75 6.66 -9.80
N ALA A 127 -16.81 7.90 -10.27
CA ALA A 127 -16.18 8.28 -11.53
C ALA A 127 -14.71 8.65 -11.26
N ARG A 128 -13.79 8.04 -12.00
CA ARG A 128 -12.35 8.22 -11.82
C ARG A 128 -11.62 8.49 -13.13
N TRP A 129 -10.64 9.37 -13.06
CA TRP A 129 -9.61 9.51 -14.07
C TRP A 129 -8.41 8.65 -13.71
N ILE A 130 -8.01 7.76 -14.61
CA ILE A 130 -6.87 6.86 -14.44
C ILE A 130 -6.06 6.89 -15.73
N ASN A 131 -4.81 7.32 -15.67
CA ASN A 131 -3.93 7.47 -16.85
C ASN A 131 -4.52 8.30 -17.99
N GLY A 132 -5.30 9.34 -17.67
CA GLY A 132 -5.92 10.21 -18.66
C GLY A 132 -7.23 9.68 -19.25
N GLU A 133 -7.70 8.51 -18.86
CA GLU A 133 -8.96 7.92 -19.28
C GLU A 133 -9.98 7.91 -18.14
N ARG A 134 -11.25 7.94 -18.50
CA ARG A 134 -12.35 8.00 -17.53
C ARG A 134 -13.03 6.67 -17.37
N TYR A 135 -13.22 6.27 -16.12
CA TYR A 135 -13.83 5.01 -15.70
C TYR A 135 -14.95 5.24 -14.71
N LEU A 136 -15.94 4.33 -14.69
CA LEU A 136 -16.81 4.16 -13.52
C LEU A 136 -16.37 2.92 -12.76
N LEU A 137 -16.19 3.08 -11.47
CA LEU A 137 -15.80 2.02 -10.54
C LEU A 137 -16.94 1.74 -9.59
N PHE A 138 -17.40 0.49 -9.53
CA PHE A 138 -18.39 0.07 -8.55
C PHE A 138 -17.77 -0.94 -7.57
N GLY A 139 -17.75 -0.59 -6.30
CA GLY A 139 -17.08 -1.35 -5.24
C GLY A 139 -16.68 -0.46 -4.06
N PRO A 140 -15.70 -0.84 -3.25
CA PRO A 140 -15.06 -2.16 -3.28
C PRO A 140 -15.97 -3.29 -2.79
N PHE A 141 -15.81 -4.47 -3.35
CA PHE A 141 -16.34 -5.70 -2.80
C PHE A 141 -15.25 -6.32 -1.94
N ALA A 142 -15.47 -6.34 -0.63
CA ALA A 142 -14.51 -6.89 0.32
C ALA A 142 -14.31 -8.39 0.11
N GLY A 143 -13.08 -8.84 0.18
CA GLY A 143 -12.69 -10.24 0.12
C GLY A 143 -11.52 -10.52 1.02
N SER A 144 -11.31 -11.78 1.36
CA SER A 144 -10.13 -12.22 2.10
C SER A 144 -8.94 -12.43 1.16
N THR A 145 -7.75 -12.17 1.66
CA THR A 145 -6.49 -12.52 1.01
C THR A 145 -5.45 -12.80 2.09
N THR A 146 -4.45 -13.59 1.75
CA THR A 146 -3.28 -13.79 2.62
C THR A 146 -2.05 -13.03 2.11
N LYS A 147 -2.18 -12.37 0.95
CA LYS A 147 -1.13 -11.54 0.36
C LYS A 147 -1.18 -10.13 0.92
N PHE A 148 -0.05 -9.55 1.27
CA PHE A 148 0.04 -8.16 1.70
C PHE A 148 0.12 -7.16 0.54
N LEU A 149 0.53 -7.61 -0.62
CA LEU A 149 0.55 -6.84 -1.87
C LEU A 149 -0.02 -7.66 -3.02
N LYS A 150 -0.46 -7.02 -4.09
CA LYS A 150 -0.97 -7.67 -5.30
C LYS A 150 0.01 -8.72 -5.82
N GLU A 151 1.28 -8.36 -5.90
CA GLU A 151 2.39 -9.25 -6.33
C GLU A 151 3.06 -9.96 -5.14
N GLY A 152 2.41 -10.00 -3.96
CA GLY A 152 2.89 -10.65 -2.77
C GLY A 152 2.71 -12.17 -2.80
N SER A 153 3.27 -12.83 -1.77
CA SER A 153 3.13 -14.27 -1.55
C SER A 153 1.86 -14.59 -0.77
N VAL A 154 1.25 -15.74 -1.06
CA VAL A 154 0.14 -16.30 -0.26
C VAL A 154 0.59 -16.61 1.19
N PHE A 155 1.86 -16.70 1.45
CA PHE A 155 2.44 -16.90 2.78
C PHE A 155 2.72 -15.60 3.54
N ASP A 156 2.48 -14.42 2.95
CA ASP A 156 2.82 -13.13 3.59
C ASP A 156 2.17 -12.99 4.97
N PHE A 157 0.87 -13.26 5.07
CA PHE A 157 0.14 -13.19 6.34
C PHE A 157 0.71 -14.16 7.37
N PHE A 158 0.83 -15.44 7.03
CA PHE A 158 1.33 -16.46 7.94
C PHE A 158 2.76 -16.18 8.43
N ASN A 159 3.64 -15.73 7.54
CA ASN A 159 5.02 -15.35 7.88
C ASN A 159 5.10 -14.12 8.78
N SER A 160 4.06 -13.27 8.80
CA SER A 160 3.99 -12.09 9.66
C SER A 160 3.53 -12.40 11.07
N LEU A 161 2.89 -13.55 11.30
CA LEU A 161 2.40 -13.94 12.62
C LEU A 161 3.55 -14.32 13.54
N LYS A 162 3.55 -13.76 14.74
CA LYS A 162 4.48 -14.02 15.84
C LYS A 162 3.67 -14.21 17.12
N ILE A 163 4.22 -14.88 18.12
CA ILE A 163 3.55 -15.11 19.40
C ILE A 163 3.04 -13.81 20.03
N ASN A 164 3.77 -12.73 19.86
CA ASN A 164 3.45 -11.42 20.46
C ASN A 164 2.48 -10.56 19.65
N ASN A 165 2.15 -10.93 18.40
CA ASN A 165 1.24 -10.15 17.57
C ASN A 165 0.06 -10.96 17.01
N ILE A 166 -0.10 -12.22 17.38
CA ILE A 166 -1.16 -13.06 16.83
C ILE A 166 -2.55 -12.52 17.20
N LEU A 167 -2.75 -12.08 18.46
CA LEU A 167 -4.02 -11.49 18.89
C LEU A 167 -4.32 -10.18 18.15
N PRO A 168 -3.44 -9.15 18.14
CA PRO A 168 -3.67 -7.94 17.35
C PRO A 168 -3.83 -8.16 15.85
N ALA A 169 -3.32 -9.28 15.31
CA ALA A 169 -3.42 -9.56 13.87
C ALA A 169 -4.77 -10.17 13.47
N VAL A 170 -5.52 -10.75 14.41
CA VAL A 170 -6.80 -11.46 14.13
C VAL A 170 -7.99 -10.82 14.85
N ASP A 171 -7.76 -9.88 15.76
CA ASP A 171 -8.78 -9.11 16.48
C ASP A 171 -9.16 -7.87 15.63
N VAL A 172 -9.96 -8.13 14.57
CA VAL A 172 -10.37 -7.11 13.58
C VAL A 172 -11.89 -7.05 13.47
#